data_2186d7f660491be56f0705033c6b97df
#
_entry.id   2186d7f660491be56f0705033c6b97df
#
_cell.length_a   1.000
_cell.length_b   1.000
_cell.length_c   1.000
_cell.angle_alpha   90.00
_cell.angle_beta   90.00
_cell.angle_gamma   90.00
#
_symmetry.space_group_name_H-M   'P 1'
#
loop_
_entity.id
_entity.type
_entity.pdbx_description
1 polymer ?
#
loop_
_entity_poly.entity_id
_entity_poly.type
_entity_poly.pdbx_seq_one_letter_code
_entity_poly.pdbx_strand_id
1 'polypeptide(L)'
;MHVVLLIAILRGLLIRLRFNIETIDWLLIALLPFYLIIGGGAASLIRASIMAEVRLLSHRLRFSRVDAWSISLLIGILLDPYVLLTLGGQLSYLMSLLMPLSLRNVSDLKRAFWLNLVSLPSMFHYIYEVHLLSTLVSWLLIPLFGTVLFPLTLLAALTAN
;
A
#
# COMPACT_ATOMS: atom_id res chain seq x y z
N MET A 1 0.59 3.66 -0.82
CA MET A 1 -0.24 4.42 0.13
C MET A 1 -1.59 4.85 -0.48
N HIS A 2 -1.63 5.31 -1.72
CA HIS A 2 -2.86 5.78 -2.38
C HIS A 2 -4.02 4.77 -2.39
N VAL A 3 -3.76 3.49 -2.71
CA VAL A 3 -4.79 2.44 -2.74
C VAL A 3 -5.44 2.23 -1.37
N VAL A 4 -4.64 2.19 -0.30
CA VAL A 4 -5.16 2.01 1.06
C VAL A 4 -6.04 3.19 1.49
N LEU A 5 -5.64 4.39 1.12
CA LEU A 5 -6.38 5.62 1.44
C LEU A 5 -7.67 5.69 0.62
N LEU A 6 -7.63 5.32 -0.66
CA LEU A 6 -8.81 5.21 -1.52
C LEU A 6 -9.83 4.22 -0.92
N ILE A 7 -9.37 3.02 -0.55
CA ILE A 7 -10.22 2.01 0.10
C ILE A 7 -10.81 2.54 1.40
N ALA A 8 -10.03 3.22 2.24
CA ALA A 8 -10.51 3.77 3.50
C ALA A 8 -11.58 4.84 3.30
N ILE A 9 -11.40 5.74 2.34
CA ILE A 9 -12.39 6.78 1.99
C ILE A 9 -13.67 6.15 1.45
N LEU A 10 -13.56 5.26 0.46
CA LEU A 10 -14.72 4.60 -0.14
C LEU A 10 -15.48 3.75 0.89
N ARG A 11 -14.76 2.99 1.70
CA ARG A 11 -15.36 2.20 2.77
C ARG A 11 -16.09 3.09 3.78
N GLY A 12 -15.49 4.21 4.18
CA GLY A 12 -16.13 5.18 5.09
C GLY A 12 -17.40 5.79 4.51
N LEU A 13 -17.37 6.12 3.21
CA LEU A 13 -18.52 6.68 2.49
C LEU A 13 -19.64 5.65 2.34
N LEU A 14 -19.34 4.41 1.95
CA LEU A 14 -20.31 3.34 1.79
C LEU A 14 -20.94 2.91 3.12
N ILE A 15 -20.17 2.93 4.22
CA ILE A 15 -20.72 2.70 5.57
C ILE A 15 -21.73 3.81 5.95
N ARG A 16 -21.42 5.08 5.62
CA ARG A 16 -22.36 6.19 5.85
C ARG A 16 -23.65 6.06 5.06
N LEU A 17 -23.57 5.48 3.86
CA LEU A 17 -24.71 5.15 3.01
C LEU A 17 -25.47 3.90 3.48
N ARG A 18 -25.11 3.31 4.62
CA ARG A 18 -25.71 2.12 5.23
C ARG A 18 -25.64 0.84 4.37
N PHE A 19 -24.64 0.72 3.51
CA PHE A 19 -24.40 -0.53 2.80
C PHE A 19 -23.88 -1.61 3.74
N ASN A 20 -24.25 -2.87 3.46
CA ASN A 20 -23.77 -4.02 4.23
C ASN A 20 -22.26 -4.21 4.01
N ILE A 21 -21.52 -4.59 5.05
CA ILE A 21 -20.06 -4.77 5.00
C ILE A 21 -19.66 -5.73 3.87
N GLU A 22 -20.45 -6.78 3.66
CA GLU A 22 -20.23 -7.75 2.58
C GLU A 22 -20.32 -7.13 1.19
N THR A 23 -21.33 -6.29 0.98
CA THR A 23 -21.55 -5.58 -0.29
C THR A 23 -20.42 -4.58 -0.54
N ILE A 24 -19.94 -3.92 0.52
CA ILE A 24 -18.81 -2.99 0.45
C ILE A 24 -17.54 -3.71 0.00
N ASP A 25 -17.22 -4.87 0.58
CA ASP A 25 -16.02 -5.62 0.24
C ASP A 25 -16.06 -6.10 -1.23
N TRP A 26 -17.21 -6.58 -1.72
CA TRP A 26 -17.39 -6.95 -3.13
C TRP A 26 -17.28 -5.76 -4.08
N LEU A 27 -17.84 -4.63 -3.70
CA LEU A 27 -17.77 -3.39 -4.47
C LEU A 27 -16.32 -2.88 -4.56
N LEU A 28 -15.57 -2.96 -3.48
CA LEU A 28 -14.16 -2.59 -3.45
C LEU A 28 -13.30 -3.53 -4.32
N ILE A 29 -13.55 -4.84 -4.26
CA ILE A 29 -12.86 -5.83 -5.12
C ILE A 29 -13.14 -5.55 -6.59
N ALA A 30 -14.37 -5.22 -6.95
CA ALA A 30 -14.73 -4.90 -8.33
C ALA A 30 -14.14 -3.56 -8.81
N LEU A 31 -14.00 -2.58 -7.91
CA LEU A 31 -13.52 -1.24 -8.23
C LEU A 31 -12.00 -1.17 -8.41
N LEU A 32 -11.24 -2.01 -7.70
CA LEU A 32 -9.77 -2.00 -7.75
C LEU A 32 -9.19 -2.26 -9.16
N PRO A 33 -9.68 -3.22 -9.96
CA PRO A 33 -9.22 -3.39 -11.34
C PRO A 33 -9.48 -2.16 -12.22
N PHE A 34 -10.63 -1.51 -12.06
CA PHE A 34 -10.92 -0.24 -12.78
C PHE A 34 -9.93 0.85 -12.39
N TYR A 35 -9.61 0.96 -11.11
CA TYR A 35 -8.61 1.91 -10.63
C TYR A 35 -7.22 1.63 -11.21
N LEU A 36 -6.85 0.36 -11.41
CA LEU A 36 -5.61 -0.05 -12.07
C LEU A 36 -5.55 0.43 -13.52
N ILE A 37 -6.64 0.29 -14.26
CA ILE A 37 -6.74 0.71 -15.66
C ILE A 37 -6.59 2.23 -15.76
N ILE A 38 -7.31 2.99 -14.93
CA ILE A 38 -7.24 4.46 -14.88
C ILE A 38 -5.86 4.94 -14.46
N GLY A 39 -5.20 4.23 -13.53
CA GLY A 39 -3.87 4.55 -13.03
C GLY A 39 -2.72 4.17 -13.96
N GLY A 40 -3.01 3.74 -15.21
CA GLY A 40 -2.01 3.42 -16.21
C GLY A 40 -1.17 2.17 -15.91
N GLY A 41 -1.63 1.29 -15.02
CA GLY A 41 -0.98 0.01 -14.75
C GLY A 41 0.42 0.10 -14.13
N ALA A 42 0.73 1.18 -13.41
CA ALA A 42 2.03 1.33 -12.76
C ALA A 42 2.32 0.12 -11.84
N ALA A 43 3.54 -0.42 -11.89
CA ALA A 43 3.93 -1.63 -11.16
C ALA A 43 3.69 -1.54 -9.64
N SER A 44 3.90 -0.36 -9.05
CA SER A 44 3.59 -0.10 -7.63
C SER A 44 2.10 -0.16 -7.32
N LEU A 45 1.27 0.29 -8.27
CA LEU A 45 -0.18 0.29 -8.15
C LEU A 45 -0.73 -1.12 -8.27
N ILE A 46 -0.24 -1.91 -9.23
CA ILE A 46 -0.60 -3.33 -9.41
C ILE A 46 -0.33 -4.10 -8.12
N ARG A 47 0.88 -3.99 -7.56
CA ARG A 47 1.23 -4.65 -6.30
C ARG A 47 0.33 -4.24 -5.13
N ALA A 48 0.06 -2.94 -4.99
CA ALA A 48 -0.79 -2.44 -3.92
C ALA A 48 -2.24 -2.93 -4.06
N SER A 49 -2.77 -3.03 -5.29
CA SER A 49 -4.11 -3.54 -5.56
C SER A 49 -4.22 -5.02 -5.28
N ILE A 50 -3.27 -5.85 -5.76
CA ILE A 50 -3.23 -7.29 -5.46
C ILE A 50 -3.21 -7.52 -3.94
N MET A 51 -2.35 -6.80 -3.20
CA MET A 51 -2.31 -6.91 -1.74
C MET A 51 -3.63 -6.50 -1.08
N ALA A 52 -4.29 -5.49 -1.61
CA ALA A 52 -5.58 -5.03 -1.07
C ALA A 52 -6.69 -6.05 -1.35
N GLU A 53 -6.78 -6.57 -2.58
CA GLU A 53 -7.75 -7.60 -2.95
C GLU A 53 -7.59 -8.88 -2.14
N VAL A 54 -6.35 -9.39 -2.04
CA VAL A 54 -6.05 -10.58 -1.23
C VAL A 54 -6.41 -10.35 0.23
N ARG A 55 -6.18 -9.14 0.77
CA ARG A 55 -6.58 -8.81 2.16
C ARG A 55 -8.09 -8.77 2.33
N LEU A 56 -8.83 -8.20 1.40
CA LEU A 56 -10.29 -8.18 1.44
C LEU A 56 -10.84 -9.61 1.39
N LEU A 57 -10.27 -10.44 0.52
CA LEU A 57 -10.63 -11.85 0.37
C LEU A 57 -10.23 -12.69 1.61
N SER A 58 -9.06 -12.44 2.20
CA SER A 58 -8.53 -13.16 3.36
C SER A 58 -9.39 -12.99 4.60
N HIS A 59 -10.06 -11.85 4.73
CA HIS A 59 -11.00 -11.61 5.83
C HIS A 59 -12.20 -12.57 5.78
N ARG A 60 -12.59 -13.02 4.60
CA ARG A 60 -13.66 -13.99 4.39
C ARG A 60 -13.18 -15.43 4.51
N LEU A 61 -12.01 -15.72 3.96
CA LEU A 61 -11.43 -17.07 3.92
C LEU A 61 -10.71 -17.45 5.23
N ARG A 62 -10.70 -16.57 6.24
CA ARG A 62 -10.01 -16.74 7.52
C ARG A 62 -8.50 -17.02 7.38
N PHE A 63 -7.87 -16.50 6.35
CA PHE A 63 -6.43 -16.58 6.20
C PHE A 63 -5.72 -15.69 7.21
N SER A 64 -4.55 -16.11 7.66
CA SER A 64 -3.68 -15.26 8.45
C SER A 64 -3.13 -14.10 7.62
N ARG A 65 -2.59 -13.06 8.29
CA ARG A 65 -1.97 -11.93 7.58
C ARG A 65 -0.75 -12.36 6.75
N VAL A 66 -0.04 -13.38 7.23
CA VAL A 66 1.12 -13.94 6.55
C VAL A 66 0.68 -14.71 5.31
N ASP A 67 -0.40 -15.50 5.40
CA ASP A 67 -0.93 -16.22 4.24
C ASP A 67 -1.38 -15.25 3.15
N ALA A 68 -2.11 -14.19 3.52
CA ALA A 68 -2.52 -13.16 2.57
C ALA A 68 -1.32 -12.47 1.91
N TRP A 69 -0.26 -12.21 2.67
CA TRP A 69 0.98 -11.66 2.14
C TRP A 69 1.66 -12.65 1.18
N SER A 70 1.76 -13.92 1.55
CA SER A 70 2.37 -14.98 0.73
C SER A 70 1.63 -15.18 -0.59
N ILE A 71 0.30 -15.18 -0.55
CA ILE A 71 -0.55 -15.28 -1.75
C ILE A 71 -0.34 -14.06 -2.66
N SER A 72 -0.31 -12.85 -2.09
CA SER A 72 -0.08 -11.65 -2.90
C SER A 72 1.32 -11.60 -3.50
N LEU A 73 2.33 -12.12 -2.79
CA LEU A 73 3.69 -12.27 -3.32
C LEU A 73 3.72 -13.29 -4.47
N LEU A 74 3.07 -14.43 -4.30
CA LEU A 74 3.00 -15.47 -5.33
C LEU A 74 2.35 -14.96 -6.61
N ILE A 75 1.20 -14.28 -6.48
CA ILE A 75 0.53 -13.64 -7.62
C ILE A 75 1.45 -12.59 -8.26
N GLY A 76 2.13 -11.79 -7.47
CA GLY A 76 3.07 -10.78 -7.96
C GLY A 76 4.22 -11.38 -8.78
N ILE A 77 4.81 -12.50 -8.33
CA ILE A 77 5.86 -13.21 -9.05
C ILE A 77 5.34 -13.86 -10.34
N LEU A 78 4.10 -14.37 -10.32
CA LEU A 78 3.49 -14.96 -11.53
C LEU A 78 3.20 -13.90 -12.59
N LEU A 79 2.84 -12.69 -12.20
CA LEU A 79 2.58 -11.57 -13.12
C LEU A 79 3.89 -10.89 -13.61
N ASP A 80 4.86 -10.77 -12.72
CA ASP A 80 6.16 -10.17 -13.00
C ASP A 80 7.27 -10.97 -12.27
N PRO A 81 7.92 -11.95 -12.93
CA PRO A 81 8.97 -12.76 -12.30
C PRO A 81 10.15 -11.92 -11.77
N TYR A 82 10.38 -10.76 -12.37
CA TYR A 82 11.48 -9.87 -11.98
C TYR A 82 11.13 -8.92 -10.83
N VAL A 83 9.90 -8.97 -10.31
CA VAL A 83 9.43 -8.04 -9.26
C VAL A 83 10.35 -8.02 -8.05
N LEU A 84 10.92 -9.15 -7.64
CA LEU A 84 11.84 -9.24 -6.50
C LEU A 84 13.27 -8.77 -6.82
N LEU A 85 13.60 -8.61 -8.09
CA LEU A 85 14.87 -8.06 -8.54
C LEU A 85 14.83 -6.55 -8.70
N THR A 86 13.68 -5.93 -8.54
CA THR A 86 13.53 -4.46 -8.56
C THR A 86 13.52 -3.89 -7.15
N LEU A 87 14.16 -2.74 -6.94
CA LEU A 87 14.15 -2.03 -5.66
C LEU A 87 12.70 -1.79 -5.17
N GLY A 88 11.82 -1.32 -6.07
CA GLY A 88 10.42 -1.06 -5.74
C GLY A 88 9.66 -2.30 -5.32
N GLY A 89 9.93 -3.46 -5.92
CA GLY A 89 9.37 -4.75 -5.55
C GLY A 89 9.84 -5.18 -4.17
N GLN A 90 11.15 -5.22 -3.95
CA GLN A 90 11.74 -5.59 -2.66
C GLN A 90 11.20 -4.74 -1.52
N LEU A 91 11.26 -3.42 -1.65
CA LEU A 91 10.76 -2.51 -0.62
C LEU A 91 9.27 -2.67 -0.37
N SER A 92 8.47 -2.82 -1.43
CA SER A 92 7.02 -2.96 -1.31
C SER A 92 6.63 -4.23 -0.53
N TYR A 93 7.18 -5.39 -0.90
CA TYR A 93 6.86 -6.66 -0.22
C TYR A 93 7.48 -6.72 1.18
N LEU A 94 8.72 -6.27 1.35
CA LEU A 94 9.38 -6.21 2.65
C LEU A 94 8.60 -5.35 3.64
N MET A 95 8.23 -4.13 3.25
CA MET A 95 7.48 -3.22 4.10
C MET A 95 6.08 -3.73 4.41
N SER A 96 5.41 -4.34 3.45
CA SER A 96 4.07 -4.90 3.66
C SER A 96 4.06 -6.12 4.60
N LEU A 97 5.18 -6.86 4.68
CA LEU A 97 5.37 -7.95 5.63
C LEU A 97 5.68 -7.42 7.03
N LEU A 98 6.60 -6.48 7.14
CA LEU A 98 7.11 -5.99 8.42
C LEU A 98 6.11 -5.10 9.16
N MET A 99 5.34 -4.29 8.43
CA MET A 99 4.39 -3.35 9.02
C MET A 99 3.35 -4.01 9.95
N PRO A 100 2.72 -5.14 9.59
CA PRO A 100 1.78 -5.83 10.46
C PRO A 100 2.44 -6.74 11.52
N LEU A 101 3.67 -7.21 11.30
CA LEU A 101 4.31 -8.19 12.17
C LEU A 101 5.06 -7.56 13.35
N SER A 102 5.69 -6.42 13.12
CA SER A 102 6.78 -6.02 14.00
C SER A 102 6.44 -5.02 15.10
N LEU A 103 5.35 -4.24 15.04
CA LEU A 103 5.41 -2.99 15.79
C LEU A 103 4.06 -2.55 16.39
N ARG A 104 3.28 -3.49 16.90
CA ARG A 104 1.95 -3.19 17.45
C ARG A 104 1.99 -2.28 18.70
N ASN A 105 3.09 -2.29 19.46
CA ASN A 105 3.25 -1.54 20.71
C ASN A 105 4.41 -0.54 20.71
N VAL A 106 4.91 -0.13 19.54
CA VAL A 106 6.05 0.77 19.42
C VAL A 106 5.57 2.12 18.91
N SER A 107 6.15 3.21 19.42
CA SER A 107 5.84 4.57 18.95
C SER A 107 6.11 4.72 17.46
N ASP A 108 5.33 5.55 16.78
CA ASP A 108 5.41 5.72 15.32
C ASP A 108 6.81 6.16 14.85
N LEU A 109 7.52 6.92 15.67
CA LEU A 109 8.90 7.33 15.40
C LEU A 109 9.87 6.12 15.39
N LYS A 110 9.78 5.25 16.39
CA LYS A 110 10.60 4.03 16.45
C LYS A 110 10.25 3.08 15.29
N ARG A 111 8.96 2.97 14.95
CA ARG A 111 8.50 2.20 13.80
C ARG A 111 9.11 2.70 12.50
N ALA A 112 9.06 4.01 12.25
CA ALA A 112 9.66 4.64 11.07
C ALA A 112 11.17 4.39 11.01
N PHE A 113 11.87 4.49 12.14
CA PHE A 113 13.30 4.22 12.23
C PHE A 113 13.64 2.76 11.87
N TRP A 114 12.92 1.78 12.46
CA TRP A 114 13.13 0.37 12.16
C TRP A 114 12.83 0.01 10.70
N LEU A 115 11.74 0.54 10.15
CA LEU A 115 11.40 0.31 8.74
C LEU A 115 12.47 0.89 7.81
N ASN A 116 13.03 2.06 8.14
CA ASN A 116 14.15 2.64 7.41
C ASN A 116 15.41 1.76 7.52
N LEU A 117 15.75 1.31 8.72
CA LEU A 117 16.93 0.46 8.95
C LEU A 117 16.85 -0.84 8.12
N VAL A 118 15.69 -1.46 8.09
CA VAL A 118 15.49 -2.71 7.31
C VAL A 118 15.47 -2.45 5.81
N SER A 119 15.13 -1.25 5.36
CA SER A 119 15.19 -0.89 3.93
C SER A 119 16.60 -0.59 3.43
N LEU A 120 17.53 -0.28 4.33
CA LEU A 120 18.91 0.10 3.98
C LEU A 120 19.64 -0.91 3.08
N PRO A 121 19.63 -2.24 3.35
CA PRO A 121 20.33 -3.20 2.51
C PRO A 121 19.86 -3.16 1.05
N SER A 122 18.54 -3.07 0.82
CA SER A 122 17.99 -2.96 -0.53
C SER A 122 18.36 -1.63 -1.18
N MET A 123 18.35 -0.54 -0.43
CA MET A 123 18.76 0.78 -0.94
C MET A 123 20.25 0.81 -1.29
N PHE A 124 21.12 0.29 -0.43
CA PHE A 124 22.56 0.22 -0.71
C PHE A 124 22.87 -0.59 -1.97
N HIS A 125 22.14 -1.66 -2.21
CA HIS A 125 22.36 -2.51 -3.38
C HIS A 125 22.05 -1.79 -4.71
N TYR A 126 21.06 -0.89 -4.73
CA TYR A 126 20.58 -0.26 -5.97
C TYR A 126 21.01 1.20 -6.16
N ILE A 127 21.14 1.97 -5.07
CA ILE A 127 21.31 3.41 -5.15
C ILE A 127 22.72 3.86 -4.74
N TYR A 128 23.44 3.03 -3.96
CA TYR A 128 24.77 3.30 -3.41
C TYR A 128 24.86 4.60 -2.57
N GLU A 129 23.76 5.33 -2.41
CA GLU A 129 23.68 6.59 -1.68
C GLU A 129 22.58 6.52 -0.63
N VAL A 130 22.90 6.83 0.62
CA VAL A 130 21.92 6.94 1.70
C VAL A 130 22.10 8.28 2.40
N HIS A 131 21.10 9.13 2.25
CA HIS A 131 21.04 10.39 2.98
C HIS A 131 20.23 10.20 4.28
N LEU A 132 20.88 10.32 5.43
CA LEU A 132 20.21 10.24 6.74
C LEU A 132 19.10 11.30 6.89
N LEU A 133 19.26 12.46 6.24
CA LEU A 133 18.24 13.50 6.18
C LEU A 133 16.96 13.05 5.42
N SER A 134 17.05 12.11 4.50
CA SER A 134 15.89 11.62 3.75
C SER A 134 14.84 10.96 4.66
N THR A 135 15.29 10.34 5.74
CA THR A 135 14.41 9.74 6.75
C THR A 135 13.58 10.79 7.48
N LEU A 136 14.21 11.89 7.90
CA LEU A 136 13.52 12.99 8.57
C LEU A 136 12.55 13.71 7.63
N VAL A 137 13.01 13.97 6.41
CA VAL A 137 12.17 14.60 5.37
C VAL A 137 10.99 13.71 5.00
N SER A 138 11.19 12.41 4.82
CA SER A 138 10.11 11.46 4.53
C SER A 138 9.11 11.37 5.68
N TRP A 139 9.56 11.42 6.92
CA TRP A 139 8.69 11.39 8.09
C TRP A 139 7.75 12.62 8.14
N LEU A 140 8.24 13.78 7.71
CA LEU A 140 7.44 15.01 7.63
C LEU A 140 6.54 15.02 6.39
N LEU A 141 7.07 14.60 5.23
CA LEU A 141 6.37 14.68 3.95
C LEU A 141 5.28 13.61 3.78
N ILE A 142 5.47 12.40 4.29
CA ILE A 142 4.50 11.31 4.12
C ILE A 142 3.12 11.67 4.68
N PRO A 143 2.98 12.13 5.94
CA PRO A 143 1.67 12.54 6.45
C PRO A 143 1.13 13.76 5.71
N LEU A 144 1.97 14.74 5.37
CA LEU A 144 1.54 15.92 4.62
C LEU A 144 0.99 15.54 3.23
N PHE A 145 1.66 14.63 2.55
CA PHE A 145 1.23 14.14 1.24
C PHE A 145 -0.11 13.39 1.33
N GLY A 146 -0.24 12.51 2.32
CA GLY A 146 -1.45 11.70 2.51
C GLY A 146 -2.68 12.50 2.97
N THR A 147 -2.49 13.47 3.85
CA THR A 147 -3.61 14.22 4.46
C THR A 147 -3.99 15.49 3.71
N VAL A 148 -3.07 16.14 3.03
CA VAL A 148 -3.30 17.44 2.38
C VAL A 148 -3.23 17.33 0.86
N LEU A 149 -2.10 16.88 0.32
CA LEU A 149 -1.88 16.89 -1.13
C LEU A 149 -2.79 15.90 -1.86
N PHE A 150 -2.97 14.71 -1.34
CA PHE A 150 -3.80 13.69 -2.00
C PHE A 150 -5.29 14.09 -2.08
N PRO A 151 -5.95 14.57 -1.01
CA PRO A 151 -7.31 15.09 -1.11
C PRO A 151 -7.43 16.30 -2.03
N LEU A 152 -6.44 17.21 -2.02
CA LEU A 152 -6.40 18.38 -2.90
C LEU A 152 -6.29 17.98 -4.38
N THR A 153 -5.41 17.03 -4.71
CA THR A 153 -5.29 16.54 -6.09
C THR A 153 -6.55 15.86 -6.56
N LEU A 154 -7.23 15.14 -5.67
CA LEU A 154 -8.49 14.47 -5.98
C LEU A 154 -9.62 15.48 -6.20
N LEU A 155 -9.69 16.53 -5.38
CA LEU A 155 -10.60 17.65 -5.58
C LEU A 155 -10.31 18.41 -6.87
N ALA A 156 -9.04 18.71 -7.15
CA ALA A 156 -8.63 19.37 -8.38
C ALA A 156 -9.00 18.55 -9.63
N ALA A 157 -8.81 17.23 -9.59
CA ALA A 157 -9.19 16.35 -10.68
C ALA A 157 -10.72 16.31 -10.91
N LEU A 158 -11.52 16.42 -9.84
CA LEU A 158 -12.98 16.46 -9.92
C LEU A 158 -13.52 17.81 -10.41
N THR A 159 -12.78 18.90 -10.18
CA THR A 159 -13.19 20.26 -10.55
C THR A 159 -12.61 20.73 -11.89
N ALA A 160 -11.66 20.01 -12.47
CA ALA A 160 -10.99 20.33 -13.73
C ALA A 160 -11.78 19.93 -14.99
N ASN A 161 -13.05 19.47 -14.83
CA ASN A 161 -13.97 19.15 -15.93
C ASN A 161 -14.99 20.28 -16.12
#